data_6eb5299b930de93244ecc9c17bfa732c
#
_entry.id   6eb5299b930de93244ecc9c17bfa732c
#
_cell.length_a   1.000
_cell.length_b   1.000
_cell.length_c   1.000
_cell.angle_alpha   90.00
_cell.angle_beta   90.00
_cell.angle_gamma   90.00
#
_symmetry.space_group_name_H-M   'P 1'
#
loop_
_entity.id
_entity.type
_entity.pdbx_description
1 polymer ?
#
loop_
_entity_poly.entity_id
_entity_poly.type
_entity_poly.pdbx_seq_one_letter_code
_entity_poly.pdbx_strand_id
1 'polypeptide(L)'
;MKLLLDTHILLWVAGQPEKLTESTRTLLMTPENSLFFSAASIWEIVIKLGLGREDFKVDPYRLRKMLVVNGYTELPVTAEHALRVDSLPPLHKDPFDRLLLAQARSEGMLFLTHDASVAQYQESVLAV
;
A
#
# COMPACT_ATOMS: atom_id res chain seq x y z
N MET A 1 5.73 14.75 1.77
CA MET A 1 5.63 13.78 0.67
C MET A 1 4.25 13.12 0.69
N LYS A 2 3.79 12.68 -0.46
CA LYS A 2 2.60 11.83 -0.56
C LYS A 2 3.05 10.37 -0.64
N LEU A 3 2.62 9.56 0.30
CA LEU A 3 3.01 8.16 0.41
C LEU A 3 1.79 7.25 0.27
N LEU A 4 1.83 6.35 -0.71
CA LEU A 4 0.84 5.28 -0.85
C LEU A 4 1.42 4.02 -0.22
N LEU A 5 0.76 3.49 0.81
CA LEU A 5 1.29 2.37 1.58
C LEU A 5 0.98 1.03 0.94
N ASP A 6 2.00 0.16 0.89
CA ASP A 6 1.87 -1.25 0.55
C ASP A 6 0.89 -1.93 1.51
N THR A 7 0.15 -2.92 1.01
CA THR A 7 -0.85 -3.64 1.80
C THR A 7 -0.28 -4.25 3.08
N HIS A 8 0.91 -4.86 3.02
CA HIS A 8 1.53 -5.43 4.22
C HIS A 8 1.87 -4.38 5.27
N ILE A 9 2.31 -3.20 4.85
CA ILE A 9 2.57 -2.10 5.79
C ILE A 9 1.26 -1.68 6.48
N LEU A 10 0.14 -1.64 5.74
CA LEU A 10 -1.16 -1.35 6.34
C LEU A 10 -1.54 -2.40 7.40
N LEU A 11 -1.31 -3.67 7.10
CA LEU A 11 -1.59 -4.76 8.03
C LEU A 11 -0.74 -4.64 9.29
N TRP A 12 0.53 -4.29 9.16
CA TRP A 12 1.42 -4.12 10.30
C TRP A 12 1.02 -2.91 11.15
N VAL A 13 0.66 -1.80 10.51
CA VAL A 13 0.17 -0.62 11.24
C VAL A 13 -1.05 -0.99 12.10
N ALA A 14 -1.95 -1.80 11.55
CA ALA A 14 -3.20 -2.15 12.22
C ALA A 14 -3.04 -3.22 13.30
N GLY A 15 -2.22 -4.25 13.06
CA GLY A 15 -2.21 -5.43 13.92
C GLY A 15 -0.85 -5.85 14.45
N GLN A 16 0.24 -5.45 13.83
CA GLN A 16 1.60 -5.88 14.18
C GLN A 16 2.60 -4.74 14.04
N PRO A 17 2.41 -3.64 14.79
CA PRO A 17 3.28 -2.46 14.64
C PRO A 17 4.75 -2.73 14.97
N GLU A 18 5.05 -3.79 15.72
CA GLU A 18 6.42 -4.22 16.01
C GLU A 18 7.16 -4.68 14.75
N LYS A 19 6.47 -5.02 13.68
CA LYS A 19 7.10 -5.40 12.41
C LYS A 19 7.55 -4.21 11.57
N LEU A 20 7.08 -3.01 11.90
CA LEU A 20 7.50 -1.81 11.21
C LEU A 20 8.94 -1.47 11.56
N THR A 21 9.76 -1.16 10.56
CA THR A 21 11.12 -0.68 10.78
C THR A 21 11.10 0.73 11.39
N GLU A 22 12.20 1.13 12.00
CA GLU A 22 12.31 2.48 12.55
C GLU A 22 12.14 3.54 11.45
N SER A 23 12.73 3.31 10.27
CA SER A 23 12.60 4.22 9.15
C SER A 23 11.14 4.36 8.69
N THR A 24 10.39 3.26 8.66
CA THR A 24 8.97 3.30 8.31
C THR A 24 8.18 4.08 9.36
N ARG A 25 8.41 3.82 10.63
CA ARG A 25 7.72 4.55 11.72
C ARG A 25 7.96 6.04 11.63
N THR A 26 9.21 6.43 11.38
CA THR A 26 9.58 7.85 11.24
C THR A 26 8.78 8.50 10.11
N LEU A 27 8.69 7.85 8.95
CA LEU A 27 7.92 8.36 7.82
C LEU A 27 6.43 8.52 8.16
N LEU A 28 5.85 7.52 8.82
CA LEU A 28 4.43 7.54 9.17
C LEU A 28 4.10 8.60 10.23
N MET A 29 5.05 8.94 11.09
CA MET A 29 4.86 9.92 12.16
C MET A 29 5.26 11.34 11.77
N THR A 30 5.84 11.53 10.58
CA THR A 30 6.25 12.86 10.11
C THR A 30 5.03 13.64 9.63
N PRO A 31 4.65 14.77 10.28
CA PRO A 31 3.40 15.49 9.96
C PRO A 31 3.32 16.01 8.54
N GLU A 32 4.45 16.29 7.91
CA GLU A 32 4.53 16.80 6.55
C GLU A 32 4.18 15.76 5.51
N ASN A 33 4.18 14.48 5.88
CA ASN A 33 3.83 13.39 4.97
C ASN A 33 2.32 13.17 4.94
N SER A 34 1.76 13.12 3.73
CA SER A 34 0.37 12.73 3.51
C SER A 34 0.34 11.23 3.24
N LEU A 35 -0.44 10.51 4.03
CA LEU A 35 -0.50 9.05 3.98
C LEU A 35 -1.79 8.58 3.28
N PHE A 36 -1.63 7.69 2.32
CA PHE A 36 -2.72 7.16 1.52
C PHE A 36 -2.77 5.64 1.58
N PHE A 37 -3.97 5.10 1.50
CA PHE A 37 -4.17 3.67 1.27
C PHE A 37 -5.12 3.48 0.09
N SER A 38 -4.87 2.44 -0.70
CA SER A 38 -5.70 2.17 -1.87
C SER A 38 -6.93 1.33 -1.53
N ALA A 39 -8.04 1.62 -2.19
CA ALA A 39 -9.21 0.74 -2.17
C ALA A 39 -8.83 -0.68 -2.63
N ALA A 40 -7.84 -0.82 -3.52
CA ALA A 40 -7.34 -2.12 -3.96
C ALA A 40 -6.73 -2.93 -2.81
N SER A 41 -6.07 -2.28 -1.85
CA SER A 41 -5.53 -2.97 -0.68
C SER A 41 -6.63 -3.57 0.19
N ILE A 42 -7.74 -2.85 0.34
CA ILE A 42 -8.90 -3.36 1.08
C ILE A 42 -9.45 -4.60 0.37
N TRP A 43 -9.55 -4.57 -0.95
CA TRP A 43 -10.02 -5.70 -1.74
C TRP A 43 -9.07 -6.90 -1.64
N GLU A 44 -7.77 -6.65 -1.71
CA GLU A 44 -6.76 -7.70 -1.54
C GLU A 44 -6.92 -8.39 -0.19
N ILE A 45 -7.12 -7.62 0.88
CA ILE A 45 -7.33 -8.16 2.23
C ILE A 45 -8.58 -9.03 2.31
N VAL A 46 -9.69 -8.56 1.73
CA VAL A 46 -10.94 -9.32 1.68
C VAL A 46 -10.73 -10.68 1.00
N ILE A 47 -10.07 -10.68 -0.17
CA ILE A 47 -9.81 -11.91 -0.92
C ILE A 47 -8.93 -12.87 -0.12
N LYS A 48 -7.81 -12.39 0.41
CA LYS A 48 -6.82 -13.24 1.07
C LYS A 48 -7.28 -13.72 2.44
N LEU A 49 -8.07 -12.91 3.14
CA LEU A 49 -8.75 -13.33 4.36
C LEU A 49 -9.70 -14.51 4.07
N GLY A 50 -10.47 -14.42 2.99
CA GLY A 50 -11.36 -15.48 2.55
C GLY A 50 -10.63 -16.77 2.15
N LEU A 51 -9.36 -16.68 1.76
CA LEU A 51 -8.50 -17.83 1.45
C LEU A 51 -7.82 -18.42 2.70
N GLY A 52 -8.06 -17.85 3.88
CA GLY A 52 -7.48 -18.35 5.13
C GLY A 52 -6.00 -17.99 5.32
N ARG A 53 -5.49 -16.95 4.64
CA ARG A 53 -4.10 -16.51 4.78
C ARG A 53 -3.84 -15.95 6.17
N GLU A 54 -2.81 -16.50 6.83
CA GLU A 54 -2.45 -16.11 8.21
C GLU A 54 -1.98 -14.66 8.30
N ASP A 55 -1.29 -14.18 7.28
CA ASP A 55 -0.76 -12.81 7.24
C ASP A 55 -1.84 -11.75 6.92
N PHE A 56 -3.08 -12.19 6.63
CA PHE A 56 -4.21 -11.32 6.30
C PHE A 56 -5.36 -11.44 7.30
N LYS A 57 -5.09 -11.87 8.53
CA LYS A 57 -6.12 -12.00 9.57
C LYS A 57 -6.42 -10.67 10.26
N VAL A 58 -7.14 -9.82 9.56
CA VAL A 58 -7.58 -8.52 10.07
C VAL A 58 -9.00 -8.27 9.57
N ASP A 59 -9.83 -7.61 10.38
CA ASP A 59 -11.15 -7.20 9.95
C ASP A 59 -11.03 -6.02 8.99
N PRO A 60 -11.34 -6.17 7.68
CA PRO A 60 -11.16 -5.11 6.71
C PRO A 60 -12.03 -3.87 6.98
N TYR A 61 -13.20 -4.05 7.56
CA TYR A 61 -14.08 -2.92 7.91
C TYR A 61 -13.45 -2.06 9.00
N ARG A 62 -12.90 -2.71 10.04
CA ARG A 62 -12.22 -2.01 11.13
C ARG A 62 -10.93 -1.35 10.68
N LEU A 63 -10.18 -2.05 9.83
CA LEU A 63 -8.95 -1.51 9.28
C LEU A 63 -9.21 -0.20 8.53
N ARG A 64 -10.17 -0.23 7.60
CA ARG A 64 -10.53 0.97 6.84
C ARG A 64 -10.92 2.13 7.74
N LYS A 65 -11.79 1.87 8.72
CA LYS A 65 -12.24 2.88 9.66
C LYS A 65 -11.08 3.47 10.46
N MET A 66 -10.21 2.61 10.97
CA MET A 66 -9.03 3.03 11.74
C MET A 66 -8.11 3.91 10.91
N LEU A 67 -7.86 3.54 9.66
CA LEU A 67 -7.00 4.33 8.78
C LEU A 67 -7.57 5.73 8.55
N VAL A 68 -8.86 5.83 8.23
CA VAL A 68 -9.53 7.12 8.00
C VAL A 68 -9.51 7.97 9.27
N VAL A 69 -9.81 7.38 10.42
CA VAL A 69 -9.82 8.10 11.70
C VAL A 69 -8.42 8.63 12.04
N ASN A 70 -7.39 7.91 11.66
CA ASN A 70 -5.99 8.30 11.92
C ASN A 70 -5.40 9.21 10.83
N GLY A 71 -6.23 9.75 9.96
CA GLY A 71 -5.80 10.76 8.99
C GLY A 71 -5.30 10.23 7.66
N TYR A 72 -5.40 8.93 7.41
CA TYR A 72 -5.06 8.35 6.11
C TYR A 72 -6.15 8.69 5.10
N THR A 73 -5.75 8.99 3.88
CA THR A 73 -6.69 9.27 2.79
C THR A 73 -6.85 8.03 1.92
N GLU A 74 -8.11 7.66 1.66
CA GLU A 74 -8.41 6.56 0.77
C GLU A 74 -8.25 6.99 -0.68
N LEU A 75 -7.49 6.21 -1.45
CA LEU A 75 -7.31 6.43 -2.89
C LEU A 75 -8.18 5.44 -3.66
N PRO A 76 -9.20 5.93 -4.40
CA PRO A 76 -10.02 5.04 -5.21
C PRO A 76 -9.23 4.55 -6.43
N VAL A 77 -9.62 3.39 -6.96
CA VAL A 77 -9.03 2.85 -8.19
C VAL A 77 -9.83 3.38 -9.38
N THR A 78 -9.13 4.00 -10.32
CA THR A 78 -9.73 4.51 -11.56
C THR A 78 -9.34 3.65 -12.74
N ALA A 79 -10.05 3.82 -13.87
CA ALA A 79 -9.69 3.15 -15.11
C ALA A 79 -8.30 3.56 -15.59
N GLU A 80 -7.92 4.83 -15.39
CA GLU A 80 -6.57 5.31 -15.72
C GLU A 80 -5.50 4.54 -14.95
N HIS A 81 -5.71 4.31 -13.66
CA HIS A 81 -4.80 3.49 -12.85
C HIS A 81 -4.64 2.09 -13.45
N ALA A 82 -5.76 1.45 -13.77
CA ALA A 82 -5.76 0.09 -14.30
C ALA A 82 -5.03 0.01 -15.65
N LEU A 83 -5.27 0.98 -16.53
CA LEU A 83 -4.61 1.02 -17.84
C LEU A 83 -3.11 1.26 -17.70
N ARG A 84 -2.69 2.06 -16.74
CA ARG A 84 -1.28 2.39 -16.53
C ARG A 84 -0.44 1.19 -16.08
N VAL A 85 -1.06 0.15 -15.56
CA VAL A 85 -0.36 -1.12 -15.23
C VAL A 85 0.33 -1.69 -16.47
N ASP A 86 -0.26 -1.50 -17.66
CA ASP A 86 0.29 -1.98 -18.92
C ASP A 86 1.68 -1.41 -19.23
N SER A 87 1.99 -0.21 -18.75
CA SER A 87 3.27 0.45 -18.99
C SER A 87 4.39 -0.02 -18.05
N LEU A 88 4.07 -0.82 -17.03
CA LEU A 88 5.07 -1.32 -16.08
C LEU A 88 5.82 -2.51 -16.68
N PRO A 89 7.17 -2.54 -16.59
CA PRO A 89 7.92 -3.72 -16.99
C PRO A 89 7.55 -4.91 -16.10
N PRO A 90 7.65 -6.16 -16.62
CA PRO A 90 7.21 -7.36 -15.89
C PRO A 90 8.23 -7.84 -14.83
N LEU A 91 8.65 -6.95 -13.93
CA LEU A 91 9.62 -7.26 -12.88
C LEU A 91 8.97 -7.95 -11.67
N HIS A 92 7.67 -7.79 -11.50
CA HIS A 92 6.91 -8.33 -10.39
C HIS A 92 5.60 -8.91 -10.92
N LYS A 93 5.16 -10.04 -10.36
CA LYS A 93 3.98 -10.76 -10.86
C LYS A 93 2.69 -10.44 -10.12
N ASP A 94 2.78 -9.95 -8.89
CA ASP A 94 1.60 -9.71 -8.07
C ASP A 94 0.77 -8.57 -8.67
N PRO A 95 -0.47 -8.84 -9.10
CA PRO A 95 -1.30 -7.82 -9.74
C PRO A 95 -1.70 -6.69 -8.79
N PHE A 96 -1.83 -6.95 -7.51
CA PHE A 96 -2.16 -5.90 -6.54
C PHE A 96 -1.02 -4.91 -6.40
N ASP A 97 0.22 -5.41 -6.21
CA ASP A 97 1.39 -4.54 -6.10
C ASP A 97 1.61 -3.73 -7.36
N ARG A 98 1.41 -4.35 -8.53
CA ARG A 98 1.53 -3.63 -9.81
C ARG A 98 0.49 -2.52 -9.93
N LEU A 99 -0.73 -2.78 -9.50
CA LEU A 99 -1.79 -1.75 -9.51
C LEU A 99 -1.46 -0.61 -8.54
N LEU A 100 -0.98 -0.93 -7.35
CA LEU A 100 -0.60 0.08 -6.36
C LEU A 100 0.53 0.97 -6.90
N LEU A 101 1.53 0.38 -7.53
CA LEU A 101 2.61 1.14 -8.14
C LEU A 101 2.10 2.04 -9.28
N ALA A 102 1.19 1.52 -10.11
CA ALA A 102 0.56 2.32 -11.17
C ALA A 102 -0.22 3.50 -10.60
N GLN A 103 -0.93 3.29 -9.50
CA GLN A 103 -1.64 4.37 -8.80
C GLN A 103 -0.66 5.44 -8.30
N ALA A 104 0.42 5.02 -7.65
CA ALA A 104 1.42 5.96 -7.13
C ALA A 104 2.00 6.81 -8.26
N ARG A 105 2.36 6.20 -9.38
CA ARG A 105 2.89 6.92 -10.53
C ARG A 105 1.88 7.88 -11.14
N SER A 106 0.62 7.47 -11.26
CA SER A 106 -0.45 8.32 -11.79
C SER A 106 -0.72 9.54 -10.93
N GLU A 107 -0.64 9.38 -9.61
CA GLU A 107 -1.02 10.41 -8.65
C GLU A 107 0.18 11.22 -8.13
N GLY A 108 1.37 10.97 -8.62
CA GLY A 108 2.57 11.66 -8.15
C GLY A 108 2.95 11.34 -6.72
N MET A 109 2.72 10.11 -6.30
CA MET A 109 3.03 9.61 -4.96
C MET A 109 4.24 8.68 -5.00
N LEU A 110 4.84 8.45 -3.83
CA LEU A 110 5.82 7.38 -3.65
C LEU A 110 5.09 6.16 -3.08
N PHE A 111 5.36 5.00 -3.67
CA PHE A 111 4.85 3.73 -3.15
C PHE A 111 5.78 3.23 -2.06
N LEU A 112 5.30 3.29 -0.81
CA LEU A 112 6.06 2.87 0.35
C LEU A 112 5.92 1.35 0.50
N THR A 113 7.02 0.63 0.31
CA THR A 113 7.01 -0.83 0.31
C THR A 113 8.20 -1.41 1.07
N HIS A 114 8.00 -2.62 1.56
CA HIS A 114 9.02 -3.45 2.21
C HIS A 114 9.48 -4.58 1.28
N ASP A 115 8.81 -4.74 0.13
CA ASP A 115 9.06 -5.83 -0.81
C ASP A 115 10.21 -5.49 -1.75
N ALA A 116 11.29 -6.28 -1.68
CA ALA A 116 12.46 -6.10 -2.53
C ALA A 116 12.13 -6.27 -4.02
N SER A 117 11.17 -7.12 -4.37
CA SER A 117 10.74 -7.33 -5.76
C SER A 117 10.13 -6.06 -6.35
N VAL A 118 9.35 -5.33 -5.56
CA VAL A 118 8.76 -4.07 -5.98
C VAL A 118 9.82 -2.98 -6.08
N ALA A 119 10.81 -3.01 -5.18
CA ALA A 119 11.91 -2.04 -5.19
C ALA A 119 12.71 -2.05 -6.50
N GLN A 120 12.66 -3.14 -7.28
CA GLN A 120 13.32 -3.21 -8.58
C GLN A 120 12.81 -2.17 -9.59
N TYR A 121 11.57 -1.69 -9.43
CA TYR A 121 11.02 -0.66 -10.31
C TYR A 121 11.67 0.71 -10.12
N GLN A 122 12.27 0.96 -8.99
CA GLN A 122 12.98 2.19 -8.62
C GLN A 122 12.14 3.46 -8.68
N GLU A 123 11.63 3.80 -9.85
CA GLU A 123 10.83 5.01 -10.04
C GLU A 123 9.53 4.95 -9.23
N SER A 124 9.29 6.01 -8.44
CA SER A 124 8.12 6.16 -7.58
C SER A 124 8.04 5.13 -6.44
N VAL A 125 9.14 4.46 -6.11
CA VAL A 125 9.20 3.49 -5.02
C VAL A 125 10.10 4.02 -3.91
N LEU A 126 9.62 3.92 -2.67
CA LEU A 126 10.39 4.20 -1.47
C LEU A 126 10.46 2.89 -0.68
N ALA A 127 11.59 2.22 -0.76
CA ALA A 127 11.82 0.95 -0.05
C ALA A 127 12.27 1.23 1.39
N VAL A 128 11.66 0.51 2.34
CA VAL A 128 11.95 0.66 3.77
C VAL A 128 12.28 -0.64 4.47
#